data_80872629a0812fbb59a4242d487439d4
#
_entry.id   80872629a0812fbb59a4242d487439d4
#
_cell.length_a   1.000
_cell.length_b   1.000
_cell.length_c   1.000
_cell.angle_alpha   90.00
_cell.angle_beta   90.00
_cell.angle_gamma   90.00
#
_symmetry.space_group_name_H-M   'P 1'
#
loop_
_entity.id
_entity.type
_entity.pdbx_description
1 polymer ?
#
loop_
_entity_poly.entity_id
_entity_poly.type
_entity_poly.pdbx_seq_one_letter_code
_entity_poly.pdbx_strand_id
1 'polypeptide(L)'
;MQLLQVDKLQKDYLENIGFSWHTDEDGSDYISNKLVCVKESEANAYYEAVNELYDMFIAAAQEVIDNDRFDELGIPFNLIDAIKMSWENEVHWHLYGRFDLAGGLDGKPIKLIEFNADTPTALFESAILQWALLKQNGMDESAQFNSIYESLMDNFKRLITLDESVEGFEEHYQGWKILFSSVAGSKEEEITTKLLSHIANEAGFQTNFSFVDEVEFSEEGIFKEGENYEYWFKLIPWEDIAIEEGELAMLLTQIMRNQRAIILNPAYTLLFQSKGILKILWELYPNHPLLLETKDTPLEGKIYVKKPVFGREGANISIIKDGKTLHENVGPYGNNKAIYQEYVEFNSCENEYYQAGVFFAYEGCGLGFRKGGLVLDNYSKFVGHIIKD
;
A
#
# COMPACT_ATOMS: atom_id res chain seq x y z
N MET A 1 17.68 12.35 -13.67
CA MET A 1 16.99 12.67 -12.41
C MET A 1 17.84 13.67 -11.64
N GLN A 2 17.21 14.74 -11.12
CA GLN A 2 17.88 15.77 -10.33
C GLN A 2 17.51 15.61 -8.87
N LEU A 3 18.48 15.79 -7.97
CA LEU A 3 18.29 15.77 -6.53
C LEU A 3 18.58 17.17 -5.96
N LEU A 4 17.74 17.60 -5.02
CA LEU A 4 17.93 18.84 -4.29
C LEU A 4 18.36 18.52 -2.86
N GLN A 5 19.52 19.02 -2.45
CA GLN A 5 20.01 18.88 -1.08
C GLN A 5 19.27 19.84 -0.15
N VAL A 6 18.83 19.36 1.01
CA VAL A 6 18.12 20.11 2.04
C VAL A 6 18.68 19.82 3.42
N ASP A 7 18.37 20.65 4.40
CA ASP A 7 18.66 20.36 5.80
C ASP A 7 17.74 19.23 6.29
N LYS A 8 18.31 18.24 6.98
CA LYS A 8 17.52 17.12 7.50
C LYS A 8 16.63 17.52 8.66
N LEU A 9 15.51 16.82 8.83
CA LEU A 9 14.64 16.99 9.99
C LEU A 9 15.41 16.76 11.30
N GLN A 10 15.14 17.60 12.29
CA GLN A 10 15.77 17.48 13.60
C GLN A 10 15.27 16.24 14.32
N LYS A 11 16.17 15.48 14.97
CA LYS A 11 15.79 14.26 15.70
C LYS A 11 14.75 14.53 16.78
N ASP A 12 14.92 15.61 17.55
CA ASP A 12 13.96 16.00 18.58
C ASP A 12 12.55 16.26 18.01
N TYR A 13 12.46 16.81 16.79
CA TYR A 13 11.18 16.97 16.10
C TYR A 13 10.57 15.62 15.74
N LEU A 14 11.36 14.70 15.16
CA LEU A 14 10.92 13.37 14.78
C LEU A 14 10.43 12.57 16.00
N GLU A 15 11.16 12.59 17.09
CA GLU A 15 10.77 11.95 18.36
C GLU A 15 9.46 12.55 18.92
N ASN A 16 9.30 13.87 18.87
CA ASN A 16 8.11 14.55 19.38
C ASN A 16 6.83 14.22 18.61
N ILE A 17 6.93 13.92 17.32
CA ILE A 17 5.79 13.46 16.50
C ILE A 17 5.61 11.94 16.52
N GLY A 18 6.41 11.22 17.33
CA GLY A 18 6.36 9.76 17.49
C GLY A 18 7.14 8.96 16.45
N PHE A 19 7.87 9.61 15.54
CA PHE A 19 8.66 8.95 14.49
C PHE A 19 10.00 8.46 15.04
N SER A 20 10.02 7.33 15.75
CA SER A 20 11.19 6.82 16.47
C SER A 20 12.12 5.95 15.60
N TRP A 21 11.70 5.50 14.41
CA TRP A 21 12.52 4.70 13.48
C TRP A 21 13.28 5.55 12.46
N HIS A 22 13.60 6.78 12.82
CA HIS A 22 14.34 7.73 11.96
C HIS A 22 15.81 7.36 11.73
N THR A 23 16.34 6.39 12.48
CA THR A 23 17.72 5.94 12.39
C THR A 23 17.74 4.42 12.31
N ASP A 24 18.36 3.87 11.27
CA ASP A 24 18.49 2.43 11.07
C ASP A 24 19.52 1.80 12.03
N GLU A 25 19.57 0.49 12.09
CA GLU A 25 20.48 -0.29 12.94
C GLU A 25 21.96 0.03 12.69
N ASP A 26 22.32 0.41 11.44
CA ASP A 26 23.69 0.81 11.08
C ASP A 26 24.04 2.25 11.48
N GLY A 27 23.09 2.96 12.10
CA GLY A 27 23.23 4.36 12.53
C GLY A 27 23.01 5.39 11.42
N SER A 28 22.63 4.98 10.21
CA SER A 28 22.28 5.89 9.12
C SER A 28 20.87 6.46 9.27
N ASP A 29 20.64 7.66 8.74
CA ASP A 29 19.30 8.26 8.74
C ASP A 29 18.40 7.50 7.75
N TYR A 30 17.19 7.13 8.18
CA TYR A 30 16.17 6.50 7.33
C TYR A 30 15.57 7.49 6.34
N ILE A 31 15.34 8.74 6.77
CA ILE A 31 14.83 9.81 5.91
C ILE A 31 15.99 10.50 5.21
N SER A 32 15.95 10.53 3.88
CA SER A 32 16.96 11.22 3.07
C SER A 32 16.88 12.75 3.26
N ASN A 33 18.03 13.41 3.31
CA ASN A 33 18.12 14.86 3.22
C ASN A 33 18.32 15.36 1.77
N LYS A 34 17.91 14.55 0.80
CA LYS A 34 17.80 14.93 -0.61
C LYS A 34 16.36 14.76 -1.04
N LEU A 35 15.84 15.67 -1.84
CA LEU A 35 14.54 15.60 -2.47
C LEU A 35 14.69 15.28 -3.96
N VAL A 36 13.82 14.41 -4.48
CA VAL A 36 13.72 14.19 -5.92
C VAL A 36 13.01 15.41 -6.55
N CYS A 37 13.67 16.06 -7.52
CA CYS A 37 13.01 17.08 -8.31
C CYS A 37 12.11 16.42 -9.35
N VAL A 38 10.83 16.70 -9.30
CA VAL A 38 9.79 16.17 -10.19
C VAL A 38 9.16 17.33 -10.94
N LYS A 39 8.96 17.20 -12.26
CA LYS A 39 8.21 18.20 -13.02
C LYS A 39 6.71 18.03 -12.77
N GLU A 40 5.94 19.11 -12.91
CA GLU A 40 4.49 19.01 -12.80
C GLU A 40 3.90 17.99 -13.78
N SER A 41 4.40 17.94 -15.00
CA SER A 41 3.99 16.94 -16.00
C SER A 41 4.31 15.50 -15.62
N GLU A 42 5.39 15.27 -14.87
CA GLU A 42 5.76 13.94 -14.37
C GLU A 42 4.87 13.54 -13.17
N ALA A 43 4.55 14.49 -12.29
CA ALA A 43 3.60 14.27 -11.19
C ALA A 43 2.19 13.92 -11.73
N ASN A 44 1.71 14.68 -12.72
CA ASN A 44 0.45 14.39 -13.40
C ASN A 44 0.45 13.02 -14.10
N ALA A 45 1.57 12.62 -14.72
CA ALA A 45 1.69 11.30 -15.34
C ALA A 45 1.59 10.16 -14.31
N TYR A 46 2.14 10.33 -13.11
CA TYR A 46 1.95 9.35 -12.02
C TYR A 46 0.49 9.30 -11.54
N TYR A 47 -0.16 10.46 -11.39
CA TYR A 47 -1.58 10.53 -11.04
C TYR A 47 -2.45 9.77 -12.05
N GLU A 48 -2.32 10.08 -13.34
CA GLU A 48 -3.09 9.43 -14.40
C GLU A 48 -2.82 7.91 -14.45
N ALA A 49 -1.54 7.52 -14.33
CA ALA A 49 -1.14 6.12 -14.38
C ALA A 49 -1.78 5.28 -13.26
N VAL A 50 -1.84 5.77 -12.02
CA VAL A 50 -2.41 4.97 -10.93
C VAL A 50 -3.94 4.90 -10.99
N ASN A 51 -4.61 5.94 -11.49
CA ASN A 51 -6.04 5.90 -11.71
C ASN A 51 -6.40 4.87 -12.81
N GLU A 52 -5.70 4.88 -13.94
CA GLU A 52 -5.88 3.88 -15.00
C GLU A 52 -5.55 2.46 -14.51
N LEU A 53 -4.47 2.30 -13.74
CA LEU A 53 -4.10 1.01 -13.15
C LEU A 53 -5.17 0.50 -12.18
N TYR A 54 -5.76 1.36 -11.36
CA TYR A 54 -6.80 0.93 -10.42
C TYR A 54 -8.02 0.34 -11.14
N ASP A 55 -8.49 0.98 -12.22
CA ASP A 55 -9.57 0.44 -13.05
C ASP A 55 -9.20 -0.93 -13.66
N MET A 56 -7.95 -1.10 -14.07
CA MET A 56 -7.46 -2.38 -14.56
C MET A 56 -7.41 -3.45 -13.47
N PHE A 57 -7.06 -3.09 -12.22
CA PHE A 57 -7.10 -4.00 -11.07
C PHE A 57 -8.52 -4.42 -10.73
N ILE A 58 -9.50 -3.52 -10.81
CA ILE A 58 -10.92 -3.85 -10.65
C ILE A 58 -11.35 -4.88 -11.70
N ALA A 59 -11.01 -4.67 -12.97
CA ALA A 59 -11.34 -5.63 -14.03
C ALA A 59 -10.63 -6.99 -13.83
N ALA A 60 -9.37 -6.98 -13.38
CA ALA A 60 -8.62 -8.21 -13.09
C ALA A 60 -9.20 -8.99 -11.90
N ALA A 61 -9.62 -8.30 -10.84
CA ALA A 61 -10.29 -8.93 -9.71
C ALA A 61 -11.64 -9.54 -10.11
N GLN A 62 -12.42 -8.84 -10.93
CA GLN A 62 -13.68 -9.37 -11.47
C GLN A 62 -13.43 -10.67 -12.27
N GLU A 63 -12.41 -10.66 -13.15
CA GLU A 63 -12.00 -11.87 -13.90
C GLU A 63 -11.63 -13.05 -12.99
N VAL A 64 -10.90 -12.76 -11.88
CA VAL A 64 -10.53 -13.79 -10.89
C VAL A 64 -11.76 -14.38 -10.21
N ILE A 65 -12.71 -13.53 -9.81
CA ILE A 65 -13.92 -13.93 -9.09
C ILE A 65 -14.88 -14.71 -10.00
N ASP A 66 -15.12 -14.22 -11.23
CA ASP A 66 -16.04 -14.83 -12.19
C ASP A 66 -15.59 -16.22 -12.67
N ASN A 67 -14.27 -16.43 -12.75
CA ASN A 67 -13.67 -17.66 -13.26
C ASN A 67 -12.99 -18.53 -12.18
N ASP A 68 -13.22 -18.23 -10.90
CA ASP A 68 -12.66 -18.95 -9.73
C ASP A 68 -11.11 -19.12 -9.79
N ARG A 69 -10.39 -18.09 -10.27
CA ARG A 69 -8.92 -18.13 -10.49
C ARG A 69 -8.10 -17.84 -9.21
N PHE A 70 -8.69 -17.97 -8.04
CA PHE A 70 -8.07 -17.64 -6.74
C PHE A 70 -6.75 -18.39 -6.50
N ASP A 71 -6.69 -19.68 -6.90
CA ASP A 71 -5.46 -20.47 -6.76
C ASP A 71 -4.29 -19.90 -7.54
N GLU A 72 -4.51 -19.27 -8.72
CA GLU A 72 -3.44 -18.65 -9.50
C GLU A 72 -2.76 -17.51 -8.73
N LEU A 73 -3.53 -16.79 -7.91
CA LEU A 73 -3.06 -15.72 -7.05
C LEU A 73 -2.49 -16.24 -5.71
N GLY A 74 -2.60 -17.54 -5.43
CA GLY A 74 -2.20 -18.11 -4.14
C GLY A 74 -3.11 -17.73 -2.97
N ILE A 75 -4.37 -17.37 -3.25
CA ILE A 75 -5.34 -16.97 -2.21
C ILE A 75 -5.63 -18.15 -1.29
N PRO A 76 -5.53 -17.97 0.05
CA PRO A 76 -5.95 -18.98 1.00
C PRO A 76 -7.45 -19.33 0.85
N PHE A 77 -7.77 -20.61 0.80
CA PHE A 77 -9.13 -21.07 0.50
C PHE A 77 -10.17 -20.61 1.54
N ASN A 78 -9.75 -20.41 2.80
CA ASN A 78 -10.61 -19.94 3.90
C ASN A 78 -10.96 -18.45 3.83
N LEU A 79 -10.40 -17.68 2.87
CA LEU A 79 -10.77 -16.28 2.61
C LEU A 79 -11.63 -16.09 1.38
N ILE A 80 -11.82 -17.11 0.54
CA ILE A 80 -12.56 -16.95 -0.73
C ILE A 80 -13.98 -16.40 -0.48
N ASP A 81 -14.68 -16.91 0.52
CA ASP A 81 -16.03 -16.44 0.88
C ASP A 81 -15.99 -14.96 1.33
N ALA A 82 -15.04 -14.58 2.17
CA ALA A 82 -14.88 -13.19 2.63
C ALA A 82 -14.55 -12.25 1.47
N ILE A 83 -13.70 -12.68 0.54
CA ILE A 83 -13.37 -11.93 -0.68
C ILE A 83 -14.61 -11.71 -1.54
N LYS A 84 -15.35 -12.77 -1.87
CA LYS A 84 -16.56 -12.67 -2.69
C LYS A 84 -17.61 -11.77 -2.02
N MET A 85 -17.87 -11.94 -0.72
CA MET A 85 -18.83 -11.09 0.01
C MET A 85 -18.42 -9.62 0.03
N SER A 86 -17.15 -9.34 0.27
CA SER A 86 -16.69 -7.96 0.31
C SER A 86 -16.61 -7.32 -1.08
N TRP A 87 -16.48 -8.12 -2.14
CA TRP A 87 -16.53 -7.64 -3.52
C TRP A 87 -17.96 -7.31 -3.97
N GLU A 88 -18.91 -8.17 -3.64
CA GLU A 88 -20.32 -8.05 -4.07
C GLU A 88 -21.12 -6.97 -3.31
N ASN A 89 -20.58 -6.47 -2.19
CA ASN A 89 -21.30 -5.53 -1.34
C ASN A 89 -20.53 -4.20 -1.22
N GLU A 90 -21.09 -3.15 -1.79
CA GLU A 90 -20.51 -1.80 -1.90
C GLU A 90 -20.14 -1.15 -0.55
N VAL A 91 -20.69 -1.62 0.58
CA VAL A 91 -20.32 -1.11 1.91
C VAL A 91 -18.87 -1.42 2.29
N HIS A 92 -18.25 -2.41 1.61
CA HIS A 92 -16.84 -2.76 1.81
C HIS A 92 -15.94 -1.91 0.90
N TRP A 93 -15.72 -0.68 1.31
CA TRP A 93 -14.95 0.32 0.58
C TRP A 93 -13.45 0.15 0.73
N HIS A 94 -12.69 0.27 -0.36
CA HIS A 94 -11.22 0.29 -0.30
C HIS A 94 -10.74 1.63 0.27
N LEU A 95 -10.11 1.59 1.44
CA LEU A 95 -9.70 2.81 2.12
C LEU A 95 -8.48 3.45 1.45
N TYR A 96 -7.42 2.69 1.24
CA TYR A 96 -6.20 3.19 0.60
C TYR A 96 -5.25 2.06 0.21
N GLY A 97 -4.35 2.40 -0.72
CA GLY A 97 -3.26 1.53 -1.15
C GLY A 97 -2.07 2.34 -1.64
N ARG A 98 -0.97 1.67 -2.04
CA ARG A 98 0.21 2.28 -2.64
C ARG A 98 0.65 1.48 -3.85
N PHE A 99 0.65 2.12 -5.01
CA PHE A 99 1.26 1.58 -6.22
C PHE A 99 2.77 1.78 -6.18
N ASP A 100 3.53 0.71 -6.38
CA ASP A 100 4.97 0.76 -6.51
C ASP A 100 5.34 0.70 -8.00
N LEU A 101 6.03 1.74 -8.48
CA LEU A 101 6.26 2.01 -9.90
C LEU A 101 7.74 2.18 -10.21
N ALA A 102 8.14 1.76 -11.41
CA ALA A 102 9.45 2.09 -12.00
C ALA A 102 9.32 3.17 -13.05
N GLY A 103 10.38 3.95 -13.30
CA GLY A 103 10.38 5.00 -14.32
C GLY A 103 9.61 6.26 -13.91
N GLY A 104 9.06 6.96 -14.89
CA GLY A 104 8.26 8.18 -14.72
C GLY A 104 9.04 9.49 -14.69
N LEU A 105 10.34 9.46 -14.53
CA LEU A 105 11.22 10.65 -14.56
C LEU A 105 12.12 10.66 -15.79
N ASP A 106 12.50 11.87 -16.24
CA ASP A 106 13.39 12.08 -17.40
C ASP A 106 12.93 11.37 -18.68
N GLY A 107 11.63 11.25 -18.89
CA GLY A 107 11.06 10.59 -20.06
C GLY A 107 11.12 9.06 -20.03
N LYS A 108 11.53 8.43 -18.93
CA LYS A 108 11.40 6.98 -18.76
C LYS A 108 9.91 6.63 -18.65
N PRO A 109 9.44 5.55 -19.29
CA PRO A 109 8.05 5.12 -19.16
C PRO A 109 7.76 4.66 -17.72
N ILE A 110 6.56 4.95 -17.24
CA ILE A 110 6.06 4.40 -15.97
C ILE A 110 5.72 2.93 -16.18
N LYS A 111 6.15 2.08 -15.24
CA LYS A 111 5.87 0.64 -15.24
C LYS A 111 5.43 0.17 -13.86
N LEU A 112 4.34 -0.59 -13.81
CA LEU A 112 3.82 -1.21 -12.60
C LEU A 112 4.75 -2.32 -12.10
N ILE A 113 5.15 -2.22 -10.84
CA ILE A 113 5.90 -3.26 -10.11
C ILE A 113 4.97 -4.12 -9.27
N GLU A 114 4.11 -3.48 -8.46
CA GLU A 114 3.11 -4.11 -7.59
C GLU A 114 2.12 -3.08 -7.05
N PHE A 115 1.03 -3.54 -6.46
CA PHE A 115 0.08 -2.72 -5.72
C PHE A 115 -0.05 -3.25 -4.29
N ASN A 116 0.38 -2.47 -3.33
CA ASN A 116 0.20 -2.74 -1.90
C ASN A 116 -1.16 -2.18 -1.47
N ALA A 117 -2.19 -3.01 -1.53
CA ALA A 117 -3.59 -2.58 -1.39
C ALA A 117 -4.23 -2.93 -0.04
N ASP A 118 -3.64 -3.85 0.72
CA ASP A 118 -4.18 -4.26 2.03
C ASP A 118 -3.54 -3.49 3.17
N THR A 119 -2.21 -3.55 3.29
CA THR A 119 -1.44 -2.97 4.40
C THR A 119 -0.23 -2.17 3.90
N PRO A 120 -0.44 -1.08 3.12
CA PRO A 120 0.68 -0.29 2.60
C PRO A 120 1.42 0.44 3.71
N THR A 121 2.75 0.43 3.66
CA THR A 121 3.66 1.15 4.54
C THR A 121 4.11 2.49 3.96
N ALA A 122 4.96 3.24 4.68
CA ALA A 122 5.48 4.57 4.31
C ALA A 122 4.41 5.67 4.19
N LEU A 123 3.25 5.49 4.84
CA LEU A 123 2.18 6.47 4.86
C LEU A 123 2.61 7.73 5.62
N PHE A 124 3.17 7.55 6.81
CA PHE A 124 3.60 8.66 7.67
C PHE A 124 4.69 9.50 7.00
N GLU A 125 5.64 8.84 6.35
CA GLU A 125 6.70 9.47 5.59
C GLU A 125 6.17 10.30 4.42
N SER A 126 5.23 9.72 3.67
CA SER A 126 4.70 10.34 2.46
C SER A 126 3.69 11.45 2.77
N ALA A 127 2.82 11.27 3.75
CA ALA A 127 1.81 12.27 4.10
C ALA A 127 2.41 13.42 4.93
N ILE A 128 3.28 13.13 5.89
CA ILE A 128 3.70 14.08 6.92
C ILE A 128 5.17 14.49 6.79
N LEU A 129 6.11 13.53 6.73
CA LEU A 129 7.54 13.88 6.86
C LEU A 129 8.09 14.64 5.67
N GLN A 130 7.70 14.27 4.43
CA GLN A 130 8.17 15.01 3.26
C GLN A 130 7.61 16.44 3.22
N TRP A 131 6.38 16.67 3.69
CA TRP A 131 5.82 18.01 3.87
C TRP A 131 6.58 18.79 4.94
N ALA A 132 6.81 18.20 6.11
CA ALA A 132 7.59 18.80 7.19
C ALA A 132 9.02 19.17 6.75
N LEU A 133 9.62 18.36 5.86
CA LEU A 133 10.94 18.61 5.32
C LEU A 133 10.97 19.89 4.47
N LEU A 134 9.96 20.13 3.62
CA LEU A 134 9.82 21.39 2.88
C LEU A 134 9.62 22.57 3.83
N LYS A 135 8.70 22.45 4.76
CA LYS A 135 8.39 23.49 5.74
C LYS A 135 9.61 23.92 6.56
N GLN A 136 10.35 22.95 7.11
CA GLN A 136 11.58 23.24 7.87
C GLN A 136 12.63 23.97 7.04
N ASN A 137 12.71 23.68 5.76
CA ASN A 137 13.65 24.30 4.84
C ASN A 137 13.13 25.61 4.21
N GLY A 138 11.98 26.13 4.66
CA GLY A 138 11.39 27.39 4.16
C GLY A 138 11.01 27.34 2.68
N MET A 139 10.67 26.15 2.18
CA MET A 139 10.22 25.92 0.81
C MET A 139 8.70 26.03 0.75
N ASP A 140 8.18 26.14 -0.47
CA ASP A 140 6.74 26.11 -0.71
C ASP A 140 6.17 24.73 -0.37
N GLU A 141 5.34 24.66 0.65
CA GLU A 141 4.73 23.43 1.15
C GLU A 141 3.75 22.81 0.14
N SER A 142 3.21 23.60 -0.79
CA SER A 142 2.33 23.15 -1.87
C SER A 142 3.08 22.56 -3.08
N ALA A 143 4.41 22.70 -3.11
CA ALA A 143 5.24 22.18 -4.20
C ALA A 143 5.49 20.67 -4.08
N GLN A 144 4.43 19.92 -3.80
CA GLN A 144 4.44 18.44 -3.76
C GLN A 144 3.16 17.86 -4.35
N PHE A 145 3.23 16.70 -4.96
CA PHE A 145 2.07 15.84 -5.19
C PHE A 145 1.81 15.09 -3.87
N ASN A 146 1.08 15.73 -2.96
CA ASN A 146 0.82 15.22 -1.62
C ASN A 146 -0.49 15.79 -1.06
N SER A 147 -1.60 15.20 -1.44
CA SER A 147 -2.93 15.39 -0.84
C SER A 147 -3.39 14.17 -0.04
N ILE A 148 -2.43 13.33 0.41
CA ILE A 148 -2.75 12.04 1.06
C ILE A 148 -3.65 12.24 2.28
N TYR A 149 -3.35 13.22 3.10
CA TYR A 149 -4.09 13.48 4.35
C TYR A 149 -5.55 13.85 4.06
N GLU A 150 -5.78 14.81 3.18
CA GLU A 150 -7.09 15.29 2.78
C GLU A 150 -7.88 14.22 2.03
N SER A 151 -7.24 13.49 1.12
CA SER A 151 -7.86 12.39 0.37
C SER A 151 -8.29 11.25 1.27
N LEU A 152 -7.49 10.90 2.29
CA LEU A 152 -7.87 9.91 3.30
C LEU A 152 -9.05 10.40 4.15
N MET A 153 -9.04 11.66 4.57
CA MET A 153 -10.16 12.24 5.34
C MET A 153 -11.46 12.15 4.55
N ASP A 154 -11.44 12.50 3.26
CA ASP A 154 -12.61 12.37 2.40
C ASP A 154 -12.97 10.89 2.14
N ASN A 155 -11.97 10.01 2.01
CA ASN A 155 -12.24 8.61 1.78
C ASN A 155 -12.82 7.89 3.02
N PHE A 156 -12.50 8.35 4.24
CA PHE A 156 -13.22 7.94 5.44
C PHE A 156 -14.69 8.36 5.38
N LYS A 157 -15.01 9.58 4.93
CA LYS A 157 -16.41 10.02 4.77
C LYS A 157 -17.17 9.17 3.74
N ARG A 158 -16.47 8.70 2.67
CA ARG A 158 -17.05 7.79 1.67
C ARG A 158 -17.46 6.42 2.23
N LEU A 159 -16.94 5.99 3.37
CA LEU A 159 -17.45 4.80 4.07
C LEU A 159 -18.94 4.94 4.44
N ILE A 160 -19.43 6.16 4.56
CA ILE A 160 -20.83 6.48 4.92
C ILE A 160 -21.64 6.85 3.69
N THR A 161 -21.08 7.70 2.82
CA THR A 161 -21.82 8.18 1.65
C THR A 161 -21.89 7.15 0.53
N LEU A 162 -20.90 6.26 0.44
CA LEU A 162 -20.74 5.25 -0.63
C LEU A 162 -20.78 5.88 -2.03
N ASP A 163 -20.30 7.12 -2.16
CA ASP A 163 -20.37 7.94 -3.37
C ASP A 163 -19.11 8.81 -3.52
N GLU A 164 -18.92 9.38 -4.71
CA GLU A 164 -17.89 10.38 -4.99
C GLU A 164 -18.00 11.58 -4.05
N SER A 165 -19.23 12.05 -3.84
CA SER A 165 -19.51 13.19 -2.97
C SER A 165 -19.48 12.80 -1.50
N VAL A 166 -18.76 13.59 -0.71
CA VAL A 166 -18.71 13.49 0.74
C VAL A 166 -19.69 14.44 1.45
N GLU A 167 -20.46 15.22 0.69
CA GLU A 167 -21.35 16.27 1.22
C GLU A 167 -22.48 15.71 2.10
N GLY A 168 -22.93 14.46 1.85
CA GLY A 168 -23.96 13.79 2.64
C GLY A 168 -23.50 13.18 3.96
N PHE A 169 -22.21 13.28 4.32
CA PHE A 169 -21.65 12.58 5.49
C PHE A 169 -22.39 12.91 6.78
N GLU A 170 -22.53 14.19 7.12
CA GLU A 170 -23.19 14.65 8.37
C GLU A 170 -24.66 14.22 8.47
N GLU A 171 -25.34 14.13 7.32
CA GLU A 171 -26.77 13.73 7.28
C GLU A 171 -26.94 12.21 7.50
N HIS A 172 -26.00 11.40 6.99
CA HIS A 172 -26.10 9.93 7.02
C HIS A 172 -25.34 9.28 8.17
N TYR A 173 -24.37 9.98 8.76
CA TYR A 173 -23.56 9.43 9.85
C TYR A 173 -24.38 9.26 11.13
N GLN A 174 -24.43 8.04 11.66
CA GLN A 174 -25.24 7.65 12.82
C GLN A 174 -24.41 7.38 14.08
N GLY A 175 -23.17 7.89 14.14
CA GLY A 175 -22.30 7.71 15.29
C GLY A 175 -21.55 6.38 15.32
N TRP A 176 -21.41 5.71 14.17
CA TRP A 176 -20.61 4.48 14.06
C TRP A 176 -19.15 4.72 14.42
N LYS A 177 -18.53 3.71 15.02
CA LYS A 177 -17.19 3.79 15.58
C LYS A 177 -16.22 2.94 14.78
N ILE A 178 -14.98 3.42 14.69
CA ILE A 178 -13.89 2.67 14.07
C ILE A 178 -12.87 2.28 15.15
N LEU A 179 -12.62 0.99 15.30
CA LEU A 179 -11.48 0.48 16.06
C LEU A 179 -10.29 0.30 15.11
N PHE A 180 -9.16 0.91 15.45
CA PHE A 180 -7.91 0.80 14.71
C PHE A 180 -6.98 -0.16 15.44
N SER A 181 -6.39 -1.12 14.72
CA SER A 181 -5.52 -2.13 15.32
C SER A 181 -4.26 -2.41 14.51
N SER A 182 -3.16 -2.59 15.22
CA SER A 182 -1.90 -3.12 14.72
C SER A 182 -1.40 -4.24 15.62
N VAL A 183 -0.38 -4.98 15.18
CA VAL A 183 0.33 -5.94 16.02
C VAL A 183 1.22 -5.19 17.01
N ALA A 184 1.33 -5.70 18.25
CA ALA A 184 2.24 -5.14 19.23
C ALA A 184 3.71 -5.39 18.84
N GLY A 185 4.58 -4.41 19.12
CA GLY A 185 6.04 -4.53 18.90
C GLY A 185 6.59 -3.80 17.67
N SER A 186 5.76 -3.43 16.69
CA SER A 186 6.16 -2.58 15.57
C SER A 186 5.74 -1.14 15.81
N LYS A 187 6.71 -0.24 16.06
CA LYS A 187 6.42 1.20 16.24
C LYS A 187 5.93 1.86 14.95
N GLU A 188 6.45 1.46 13.82
CA GLU A 188 6.02 1.97 12.51
C GLU A 188 4.53 1.67 12.27
N GLU A 189 4.12 0.42 12.49
CA GLU A 189 2.72 0.01 12.33
C GLU A 189 1.79 0.70 13.33
N GLU A 190 2.21 0.78 14.60
CA GLU A 190 1.47 1.49 15.65
C GLU A 190 1.21 2.95 15.28
N ILE A 191 2.25 3.68 14.86
CA ILE A 191 2.14 5.11 14.53
C ILE A 191 1.37 5.32 13.23
N THR A 192 1.58 4.48 12.22
CA THR A 192 0.79 4.53 10.98
C THR A 192 -0.70 4.32 11.28
N THR A 193 -1.04 3.34 12.10
CA THR A 193 -2.41 3.06 12.50
C THR A 193 -3.03 4.20 13.33
N LYS A 194 -2.26 4.82 14.21
CA LYS A 194 -2.68 6.00 14.99
C LYS A 194 -2.87 7.24 14.11
N LEU A 195 -2.04 7.43 13.07
CA LEU A 195 -2.25 8.49 12.09
C LEU A 195 -3.59 8.32 11.37
N LEU A 196 -3.90 7.11 10.89
CA LEU A 196 -5.20 6.82 10.27
C LEU A 196 -6.38 7.04 11.23
N SER A 197 -6.23 6.63 12.49
CA SER A 197 -7.23 6.89 13.54
C SER A 197 -7.45 8.40 13.75
N HIS A 198 -6.38 9.18 13.73
CA HIS A 198 -6.47 10.64 13.85
C HIS A 198 -7.18 11.27 12.64
N ILE A 199 -6.83 10.87 11.41
CA ILE A 199 -7.49 11.35 10.19
C ILE A 199 -8.99 11.00 10.20
N ALA A 200 -9.35 9.77 10.59
CA ALA A 200 -10.75 9.37 10.69
C ALA A 200 -11.51 10.19 11.75
N ASN A 201 -10.86 10.53 12.86
CA ASN A 201 -11.45 11.37 13.90
C ASN A 201 -11.69 12.79 13.38
N GLU A 202 -10.74 13.38 12.64
CA GLU A 202 -10.93 14.68 11.98
C GLU A 202 -11.99 14.64 10.89
N ALA A 203 -12.17 13.50 10.21
CA ALA A 203 -13.28 13.27 9.27
C ALA A 203 -14.66 13.22 9.95
N GLY A 204 -14.72 13.10 11.29
CA GLY A 204 -15.95 13.12 12.08
C GLY A 204 -16.32 11.79 12.74
N PHE A 205 -15.50 10.73 12.59
CA PHE A 205 -15.76 9.45 13.24
C PHE A 205 -15.36 9.44 14.72
N GLN A 206 -16.03 8.62 15.50
CA GLN A 206 -15.55 8.20 16.81
C GLN A 206 -14.51 7.08 16.61
N THR A 207 -13.30 7.27 17.10
CA THR A 207 -12.20 6.33 16.89
C THR A 207 -11.57 5.86 18.19
N ASN A 208 -11.03 4.65 18.21
CA ASN A 208 -10.21 4.12 19.28
C ASN A 208 -9.07 3.29 18.67
N PHE A 209 -8.01 3.08 19.44
CA PHE A 209 -6.88 2.23 19.09
C PHE A 209 -6.72 1.09 20.09
N SER A 210 -6.38 -0.11 19.58
CA SER A 210 -6.02 -1.27 20.38
C SER A 210 -5.00 -2.13 19.66
N PHE A 211 -4.10 -2.79 20.37
CA PHE A 211 -3.39 -3.90 19.78
C PHE A 211 -4.35 -5.07 19.51
N VAL A 212 -4.06 -5.85 18.46
CA VAL A 212 -4.99 -6.89 18.00
C VAL A 212 -5.25 -7.98 19.04
N ASP A 213 -4.28 -8.29 19.88
CA ASP A 213 -4.37 -9.26 20.98
C ASP A 213 -5.25 -8.79 22.15
N GLU A 214 -5.62 -7.52 22.18
CA GLU A 214 -6.56 -6.92 23.14
C GLU A 214 -7.98 -6.76 22.58
N VAL A 215 -8.21 -7.14 21.32
CA VAL A 215 -9.52 -7.03 20.66
C VAL A 215 -10.30 -8.32 20.86
N GLU A 216 -11.56 -8.19 21.24
CA GLU A 216 -12.48 -9.31 21.42
C GLU A 216 -13.30 -9.53 20.15
N PHE A 217 -13.18 -10.71 19.54
CA PHE A 217 -13.94 -11.10 18.36
C PHE A 217 -14.98 -12.17 18.73
N SER A 218 -16.21 -12.00 18.30
CA SER A 218 -17.28 -12.97 18.44
C SER A 218 -18.25 -12.90 17.25
N GLU A 219 -19.15 -13.87 17.11
CA GLU A 219 -20.19 -13.82 16.07
C GLU A 219 -21.12 -12.60 16.17
N GLU A 220 -21.17 -11.95 17.35
CA GLU A 220 -21.95 -10.75 17.61
C GLU A 220 -21.26 -9.45 17.16
N GLY A 221 -19.94 -9.48 16.89
CA GLY A 221 -19.19 -8.32 16.42
C GLY A 221 -17.76 -8.24 16.92
N ILE A 222 -17.21 -7.04 16.87
CA ILE A 222 -15.84 -6.68 17.26
C ILE A 222 -15.92 -5.73 18.46
N PHE A 223 -15.26 -6.09 19.56
CA PHE A 223 -15.38 -5.38 20.81
C PHE A 223 -14.01 -5.03 21.40
N LYS A 224 -13.99 -3.92 22.13
CA LYS A 224 -12.93 -3.56 23.06
C LYS A 224 -13.54 -3.08 24.37
N GLU A 225 -13.15 -3.69 25.50
CA GLU A 225 -13.64 -3.34 26.84
C GLU A 225 -15.18 -3.33 26.94
N GLY A 226 -15.85 -4.26 26.20
CA GLY A 226 -17.29 -4.40 26.15
C GLY A 226 -17.99 -3.38 25.22
N GLU A 227 -17.28 -2.49 24.57
CA GLU A 227 -17.81 -1.56 23.57
C GLU A 227 -17.76 -2.18 22.17
N ASN A 228 -18.86 -2.11 21.40
CA ASN A 228 -18.95 -2.61 20.04
C ASN A 228 -18.47 -1.56 19.03
N TYR A 229 -17.81 -2.04 17.95
CA TYR A 229 -17.32 -1.23 16.83
C TYR A 229 -17.88 -1.74 15.52
N GLU A 230 -18.51 -0.86 14.75
CA GLU A 230 -19.10 -1.16 13.44
C GLU A 230 -18.06 -1.25 12.34
N TYR A 231 -16.89 -0.61 12.54
CA TYR A 231 -15.75 -0.66 11.64
C TYR A 231 -14.50 -1.12 12.38
N TRP A 232 -13.72 -1.97 11.75
CA TRP A 232 -12.42 -2.37 12.24
C TRP A 232 -11.35 -2.16 11.17
N PHE A 233 -10.42 -1.24 11.42
CA PHE A 233 -9.21 -1.10 10.62
C PHE A 233 -8.11 -1.99 11.19
N LYS A 234 -7.53 -2.83 10.35
CA LYS A 234 -6.43 -3.71 10.70
C LYS A 234 -5.18 -3.40 9.86
N LEU A 235 -4.05 -3.18 10.50
CA LEU A 235 -2.76 -3.16 9.81
C LEU A 235 -2.08 -4.55 9.95
N ILE A 236 -2.87 -5.59 9.66
CA ILE A 236 -2.45 -6.99 9.66
C ILE A 236 -2.89 -7.57 8.32
N PRO A 237 -1.99 -8.21 7.57
CA PRO A 237 -2.33 -8.75 6.26
C PRO A 237 -3.40 -9.83 6.33
N TRP A 238 -4.30 -9.84 5.36
CA TRP A 238 -5.31 -10.88 5.26
C TRP A 238 -4.70 -12.28 5.08
N GLU A 239 -3.59 -12.40 4.32
CA GLU A 239 -2.91 -13.68 4.16
C GLU A 239 -2.33 -14.21 5.47
N ASP A 240 -1.79 -13.34 6.33
CA ASP A 240 -1.23 -13.74 7.62
C ASP A 240 -2.36 -14.19 8.57
N ILE A 241 -3.48 -13.46 8.63
CA ILE A 241 -4.66 -13.89 9.38
C ILE A 241 -5.15 -15.28 8.90
N ALA A 242 -5.21 -15.50 7.59
CA ALA A 242 -5.70 -16.76 7.04
C ALA A 242 -4.79 -17.97 7.33
N ILE A 243 -3.47 -17.74 7.35
CA ILE A 243 -2.46 -18.80 7.50
C ILE A 243 -2.16 -19.07 8.97
N GLU A 244 -1.98 -18.00 9.76
CA GLU A 244 -1.54 -18.10 11.15
C GLU A 244 -2.72 -18.19 12.14
N GLU A 245 -3.84 -17.51 11.83
CA GLU A 245 -5.02 -17.37 12.69
C GLU A 245 -6.31 -17.82 11.95
N GLY A 246 -6.30 -19.05 11.42
CA GLY A 246 -7.40 -19.56 10.59
C GLY A 246 -8.78 -19.55 11.26
N GLU A 247 -8.86 -19.67 12.59
CA GLU A 247 -10.12 -19.55 13.35
C GLU A 247 -10.62 -18.10 13.32
N LEU A 248 -9.73 -17.13 13.46
CA LEU A 248 -10.08 -15.72 13.34
C LEU A 248 -10.54 -15.38 11.91
N ALA A 249 -9.88 -15.90 10.87
CA ALA A 249 -10.31 -15.71 9.49
C ALA A 249 -11.75 -16.18 9.25
N MET A 250 -12.11 -17.35 9.80
CA MET A 250 -13.48 -17.89 9.72
C MET A 250 -14.47 -17.01 10.51
N LEU A 251 -14.10 -16.56 11.69
CA LEU A 251 -14.94 -15.72 12.53
C LEU A 251 -15.18 -14.35 11.89
N LEU A 252 -14.16 -13.72 11.33
CA LEU A 252 -14.28 -12.47 10.57
C LEU A 252 -15.23 -12.64 9.37
N THR A 253 -15.14 -13.78 8.68
CA THR A 253 -16.08 -14.11 7.58
C THR A 253 -17.53 -14.19 8.08
N GLN A 254 -17.78 -14.75 9.28
CA GLN A 254 -19.12 -14.80 9.87
C GLN A 254 -19.61 -13.42 10.33
N ILE A 255 -18.74 -12.62 10.94
CA ILE A 255 -19.02 -11.22 11.34
C ILE A 255 -19.49 -10.41 10.11
N MET A 256 -18.76 -10.52 8.98
CA MET A 256 -19.13 -9.86 7.73
C MET A 256 -20.47 -10.39 7.18
N ARG A 257 -20.67 -11.71 7.14
CA ARG A 257 -21.91 -12.36 6.67
C ARG A 257 -23.12 -11.93 7.49
N ASN A 258 -22.95 -11.77 8.79
CA ASN A 258 -23.99 -11.34 9.72
C ASN A 258 -24.13 -9.81 9.78
N GLN A 259 -23.36 -9.07 8.98
CA GLN A 259 -23.36 -7.59 8.93
C GLN A 259 -23.14 -6.96 10.32
N ARG A 260 -22.21 -7.54 11.10
CA ARG A 260 -21.91 -7.07 12.47
C ARG A 260 -20.81 -6.02 12.47
N ALA A 261 -19.87 -6.09 11.54
CA ALA A 261 -18.84 -5.09 11.33
C ALA A 261 -18.32 -5.09 9.89
N ILE A 262 -17.77 -3.97 9.47
CA ILE A 262 -17.06 -3.76 8.21
C ILE A 262 -15.55 -3.73 8.51
N ILE A 263 -14.75 -4.48 7.75
CA ILE A 263 -13.31 -4.59 7.96
C ILE A 263 -12.59 -3.76 6.89
N LEU A 264 -11.64 -2.94 7.31
CA LEU A 264 -10.84 -2.04 6.50
C LEU A 264 -9.34 -2.47 6.54
N ASN A 265 -8.61 -2.63 5.42
CA ASN A 265 -9.15 -2.71 4.06
C ASN A 265 -9.95 -4.01 3.89
N PRO A 266 -10.94 -4.04 2.98
CA PRO A 266 -11.80 -5.22 2.80
C PRO A 266 -11.04 -6.43 2.26
N ALA A 267 -11.59 -7.64 2.46
CA ALA A 267 -10.91 -8.89 2.09
C ALA A 267 -10.57 -9.00 0.59
N TYR A 268 -11.33 -8.37 -0.30
CA TYR A 268 -11.03 -8.39 -1.73
C TYR A 268 -9.71 -7.68 -2.09
N THR A 269 -9.19 -6.78 -1.23
CA THR A 269 -7.91 -6.12 -1.48
C THR A 269 -6.73 -7.11 -1.49
N LEU A 270 -6.92 -8.30 -0.93
CA LEU A 270 -5.95 -9.38 -1.04
C LEU A 270 -5.74 -9.83 -2.49
N LEU A 271 -6.75 -9.71 -3.37
CA LEU A 271 -6.58 -9.96 -4.81
C LEU A 271 -5.59 -8.97 -5.42
N PHE A 272 -5.70 -7.68 -5.05
CA PHE A 272 -4.82 -6.62 -5.51
C PHE A 272 -3.40 -6.76 -4.94
N GLN A 273 -3.32 -7.17 -3.67
CA GLN A 273 -2.06 -7.35 -2.93
C GLN A 273 -1.22 -8.50 -3.49
N SER A 274 -1.87 -9.57 -3.96
CA SER A 274 -1.16 -10.71 -4.54
C SER A 274 -0.46 -10.32 -5.85
N LYS A 275 0.84 -10.56 -5.94
CA LYS A 275 1.59 -10.35 -7.18
C LYS A 275 1.12 -11.28 -8.32
N GLY A 276 0.38 -12.34 -8.02
CA GLY A 276 -0.27 -13.21 -9.00
C GLY A 276 -1.23 -12.46 -9.92
N ILE A 277 -1.86 -11.37 -9.46
CA ILE A 277 -2.76 -10.55 -10.27
C ILE A 277 -2.06 -9.87 -11.45
N LEU A 278 -0.74 -9.64 -11.36
CA LEU A 278 0.04 -9.04 -12.45
C LEU A 278 0.04 -9.91 -13.72
N LYS A 279 -0.08 -11.24 -13.57
CA LYS A 279 -0.29 -12.17 -14.68
C LYS A 279 -1.66 -11.97 -15.32
N ILE A 280 -2.71 -11.85 -14.49
CA ILE A 280 -4.07 -11.61 -14.97
C ILE A 280 -4.17 -10.28 -15.71
N LEU A 281 -3.56 -9.23 -15.17
CA LEU A 281 -3.47 -7.92 -15.83
C LEU A 281 -2.80 -8.04 -17.21
N TRP A 282 -1.68 -8.76 -17.30
CA TRP A 282 -1.00 -8.95 -18.58
C TRP A 282 -1.82 -9.76 -19.59
N GLU A 283 -2.59 -10.74 -19.15
CA GLU A 283 -3.51 -11.52 -19.99
C GLU A 283 -4.66 -10.67 -20.52
N LEU A 284 -5.24 -9.80 -19.68
CA LEU A 284 -6.35 -8.91 -20.07
C LEU A 284 -5.89 -7.74 -20.94
N TYR A 285 -4.71 -7.19 -20.66
CA TYR A 285 -4.18 -5.99 -21.31
C TYR A 285 -2.76 -6.23 -21.86
N PRO A 286 -2.59 -7.14 -22.81
CA PRO A 286 -1.26 -7.49 -23.33
C PRO A 286 -0.60 -6.28 -24.02
N ASN A 287 0.67 -6.04 -23.70
CA ASN A 287 1.47 -4.91 -24.20
C ASN A 287 0.99 -3.52 -23.76
N HIS A 288 0.18 -3.43 -22.71
CA HIS A 288 -0.23 -2.13 -22.17
C HIS A 288 1.00 -1.32 -21.71
N PRO A 289 1.08 0.01 -22.00
CA PRO A 289 2.25 0.83 -21.69
C PRO A 289 2.67 0.81 -20.23
N LEU A 290 1.73 0.71 -19.28
CA LEU A 290 1.99 0.69 -17.85
C LEU A 290 2.39 -0.70 -17.32
N LEU A 291 2.16 -1.79 -18.07
CA LEU A 291 2.40 -3.15 -17.60
C LEU A 291 3.77 -3.69 -18.07
N LEU A 292 4.22 -4.70 -17.34
CA LEU A 292 5.36 -5.55 -17.67
C LEU A 292 4.85 -6.97 -17.99
N GLU A 293 5.43 -7.63 -18.99
CA GLU A 293 5.11 -9.02 -19.27
C GLU A 293 5.28 -9.85 -17.99
N THR A 294 4.22 -10.54 -17.59
CA THR A 294 4.20 -11.36 -16.36
C THR A 294 3.57 -12.72 -16.66
N LYS A 295 4.24 -13.79 -16.23
CA LYS A 295 3.79 -15.17 -16.38
C LYS A 295 4.05 -15.99 -15.10
N ASP A 296 3.48 -17.18 -15.06
CA ASP A 296 3.79 -18.21 -14.04
C ASP A 296 5.01 -19.09 -14.40
N THR A 297 5.63 -18.82 -15.54
CA THR A 297 6.82 -19.52 -16.06
C THR A 297 7.90 -18.51 -16.46
N PRO A 298 9.18 -18.91 -16.47
CA PRO A 298 10.28 -18.07 -16.91
C PRO A 298 10.07 -17.44 -18.29
N LEU A 299 10.45 -16.16 -18.46
CA LEU A 299 10.34 -15.44 -19.72
C LEU A 299 11.54 -15.77 -20.61
N GLU A 300 11.29 -16.45 -21.72
CA GLU A 300 12.35 -16.82 -22.67
C GLU A 300 12.94 -15.59 -23.39
N GLY A 301 14.27 -15.53 -23.47
CA GLY A 301 14.98 -14.46 -24.17
C GLY A 301 14.94 -13.08 -23.52
N LYS A 302 14.39 -12.95 -22.31
CA LYS A 302 14.32 -11.71 -21.55
C LYS A 302 15.07 -11.80 -20.21
N ILE A 303 15.45 -10.65 -19.67
CA ILE A 303 15.77 -10.52 -18.25
C ILE A 303 14.44 -10.43 -17.51
N TYR A 304 14.29 -11.19 -16.44
CA TYR A 304 13.06 -11.19 -15.65
C TYR A 304 13.36 -11.26 -14.15
N VAL A 305 12.38 -10.88 -13.39
CA VAL A 305 12.37 -10.94 -11.92
C VAL A 305 11.43 -12.06 -11.49
N LYS A 306 11.95 -13.04 -10.76
CA LYS A 306 11.14 -14.05 -10.08
C LYS A 306 10.76 -13.48 -8.70
N LYS A 307 9.45 -13.49 -8.38
CA LYS A 307 8.90 -12.98 -7.12
C LYS A 307 7.88 -13.98 -6.54
N PRO A 308 7.84 -14.20 -5.21
CA PRO A 308 6.72 -14.92 -4.60
C PRO A 308 5.42 -14.12 -4.74
N VAL A 309 4.28 -14.80 -4.88
CA VAL A 309 2.96 -14.12 -5.01
C VAL A 309 2.63 -13.29 -3.77
N PHE A 310 2.97 -13.78 -2.59
CA PHE A 310 3.01 -13.02 -1.34
C PHE A 310 4.47 -12.94 -0.88
N GLY A 311 4.93 -11.75 -0.58
CA GLY A 311 6.28 -11.47 -0.12
C GLY A 311 6.47 -9.97 0.07
N ARG A 312 7.32 -9.59 1.02
CA ARG A 312 7.54 -8.22 1.47
C ARG A 312 9.02 -7.89 1.45
N GLU A 313 9.33 -6.59 1.49
CA GLU A 313 10.70 -6.08 1.69
C GLU A 313 11.73 -6.66 0.71
N GLY A 314 11.33 -6.96 -0.51
CA GLY A 314 12.22 -7.55 -1.51
C GLY A 314 12.72 -8.97 -1.20
N ALA A 315 12.14 -9.65 -0.21
CA ALA A 315 12.53 -11.02 0.17
C ALA A 315 12.17 -12.04 -0.92
N ASN A 316 13.07 -12.98 -1.17
CA ASN A 316 12.96 -14.03 -2.20
C ASN A 316 12.77 -13.51 -3.64
N ILE A 317 13.26 -12.30 -3.92
CA ILE A 317 13.32 -11.74 -5.27
C ILE A 317 14.63 -12.17 -5.93
N SER A 318 14.55 -12.68 -7.16
CA SER A 318 15.72 -13.04 -7.97
C SER A 318 15.63 -12.38 -9.34
N ILE A 319 16.71 -11.71 -9.78
CA ILE A 319 16.86 -11.20 -11.16
C ILE A 319 17.61 -12.24 -11.96
N ILE A 320 17.01 -12.70 -13.07
CA ILE A 320 17.52 -13.81 -13.86
C ILE A 320 17.68 -13.38 -15.33
N LYS A 321 18.81 -13.75 -15.92
CA LYS A 321 19.10 -13.59 -17.35
C LYS A 321 19.67 -14.87 -17.93
N ASP A 322 19.13 -15.36 -19.03
CA ASP A 322 19.58 -16.58 -19.73
C ASP A 322 19.78 -17.78 -18.76
N GLY A 323 18.85 -17.93 -17.79
CA GLY A 323 18.88 -18.98 -16.77
C GLY A 323 19.93 -18.80 -15.68
N LYS A 324 20.65 -17.66 -15.66
CA LYS A 324 21.63 -17.33 -14.60
C LYS A 324 21.08 -16.26 -13.67
N THR A 325 21.15 -16.50 -12.37
CA THR A 325 20.83 -15.50 -11.35
C THR A 325 21.89 -14.41 -11.34
N LEU A 326 21.47 -13.17 -11.58
CA LEU A 326 22.30 -11.97 -11.52
C LEU A 326 22.30 -11.36 -10.12
N HIS A 327 21.15 -11.43 -9.44
CA HIS A 327 20.94 -10.93 -8.08
C HIS A 327 19.87 -11.78 -7.39
N GLU A 328 20.00 -11.97 -6.09
CA GLU A 328 19.03 -12.71 -5.28
C GLU A 328 19.01 -12.19 -3.85
N ASN A 329 17.82 -11.95 -3.34
CA ASN A 329 17.56 -11.70 -1.92
C ASN A 329 16.95 -12.96 -1.31
N VAL A 330 17.52 -13.44 -0.21
CA VAL A 330 16.99 -14.58 0.55
C VAL A 330 15.89 -14.10 1.50
N GLY A 331 14.91 -14.97 1.79
CA GLY A 331 13.82 -14.66 2.73
C GLY A 331 12.94 -15.88 3.04
N PRO A 332 11.88 -15.69 3.82
CA PRO A 332 11.03 -16.78 4.31
C PRO A 332 10.01 -17.30 3.27
N TYR A 333 9.82 -16.63 2.13
CA TYR A 333 8.75 -16.91 1.18
C TYR A 333 9.13 -17.90 0.06
N GLY A 334 10.25 -18.61 0.19
CA GLY A 334 10.79 -19.47 -0.88
C GLY A 334 9.88 -20.63 -1.32
N ASN A 335 8.93 -21.05 -0.48
CA ASN A 335 7.97 -22.11 -0.78
C ASN A 335 6.67 -21.61 -1.42
N ASN A 336 6.47 -20.29 -1.51
CA ASN A 336 5.27 -19.72 -2.11
C ASN A 336 5.30 -19.88 -3.63
N LYS A 337 4.10 -19.90 -4.26
CA LYS A 337 3.99 -19.74 -5.71
C LYS A 337 4.74 -18.48 -6.13
N ALA A 338 5.30 -18.50 -7.33
CA ALA A 338 6.07 -17.38 -7.85
C ALA A 338 5.55 -16.96 -9.23
N ILE A 339 5.69 -15.68 -9.52
CA ILE A 339 5.54 -15.09 -10.85
C ILE A 339 6.90 -14.71 -11.43
N TYR A 340 6.92 -14.54 -12.73
CA TYR A 340 8.08 -14.11 -13.52
C TYR A 340 7.68 -12.86 -14.29
N GLN A 341 8.16 -11.70 -13.82
CA GLN A 341 7.86 -10.40 -14.40
C GLN A 341 9.05 -9.88 -15.18
N GLU A 342 8.83 -9.32 -16.36
CA GLU A 342 9.88 -8.68 -17.15
C GLU A 342 10.63 -7.65 -16.28
N TYR A 343 11.96 -7.67 -16.38
CA TYR A 343 12.81 -6.74 -15.64
C TYR A 343 12.70 -5.34 -16.24
N VAL A 344 12.62 -4.34 -15.39
CA VAL A 344 12.68 -2.92 -15.73
C VAL A 344 13.66 -2.20 -14.80
N GLU A 345 14.38 -1.24 -15.35
CA GLU A 345 15.26 -0.39 -14.54
C GLU A 345 14.46 0.71 -13.83
N PHE A 346 14.72 0.88 -12.54
CA PHE A 346 14.23 2.02 -11.77
C PHE A 346 14.81 3.35 -12.26
N ASN A 347 14.25 4.47 -11.80
CA ASN A 347 14.97 5.74 -11.87
C ASN A 347 16.29 5.61 -11.11
N SER A 348 17.33 6.28 -11.57
CA SER A 348 18.66 6.17 -10.95
C SER A 348 19.40 7.50 -10.94
N CYS A 349 20.15 7.75 -9.88
CA CYS A 349 21.03 8.90 -9.73
C CYS A 349 22.15 8.52 -8.74
N GLU A 350 23.39 8.98 -9.00
CA GLU A 350 24.54 8.75 -8.11
C GLU A 350 24.79 7.28 -7.74
N ASN A 351 24.52 6.34 -8.65
CA ASN A 351 24.61 4.87 -8.45
C ASN A 351 23.58 4.29 -7.46
N GLU A 352 22.55 5.04 -7.10
CA GLU A 352 21.40 4.57 -6.32
C GLU A 352 20.15 4.47 -7.22
N TYR A 353 19.25 3.55 -6.89
CA TYR A 353 18.00 3.32 -7.59
C TYR A 353 16.83 3.89 -6.79
N TYR A 354 15.82 4.42 -7.50
CA TYR A 354 14.67 5.10 -6.91
C TYR A 354 13.38 4.50 -7.46
N GLN A 355 12.60 3.89 -6.59
CA GLN A 355 11.26 3.40 -6.87
C GLN A 355 10.26 4.48 -6.44
N ALA A 356 9.30 4.79 -7.31
CA ALA A 356 8.20 5.66 -6.96
C ALA A 356 7.11 4.86 -6.24
N GLY A 357 6.61 5.38 -5.13
CA GLY A 357 5.43 4.91 -4.42
C GLY A 357 4.33 5.95 -4.55
N VAL A 358 3.22 5.61 -5.20
CA VAL A 358 2.08 6.52 -5.36
C VAL A 358 0.92 6.02 -4.54
N PHE A 359 0.51 6.80 -3.53
CA PHE A 359 -0.66 6.52 -2.71
C PHE A 359 -1.94 6.75 -3.49
N PHE A 360 -2.90 5.89 -3.23
CA PHE A 360 -4.22 5.87 -3.82
C PHE A 360 -5.27 5.80 -2.71
N ALA A 361 -6.18 6.78 -2.67
CA ALA A 361 -7.34 6.82 -1.79
C ALA A 361 -8.50 7.42 -2.60
N TYR A 362 -9.31 6.56 -3.23
CA TYR A 362 -10.29 6.89 -4.26
C TYR A 362 -9.64 7.30 -5.60
N GLU A 363 -8.60 8.09 -5.58
CA GLU A 363 -7.75 8.49 -6.71
C GLU A 363 -6.28 8.57 -6.27
N GLY A 364 -5.36 8.79 -7.20
CA GLY A 364 -3.96 9.02 -6.89
C GLY A 364 -3.80 10.28 -6.04
N CYS A 365 -3.20 10.17 -4.85
CA CYS A 365 -3.21 11.28 -3.88
C CYS A 365 -1.85 11.68 -3.33
N GLY A 366 -0.77 10.97 -3.69
CA GLY A 366 0.55 11.40 -3.24
C GLY A 366 1.69 10.53 -3.72
N LEU A 367 2.85 11.14 -3.91
CA LEU A 367 4.06 10.54 -4.42
C LEU A 367 5.15 10.57 -3.35
N GLY A 368 5.85 9.47 -3.17
CA GLY A 368 7.08 9.36 -2.41
C GLY A 368 8.07 8.47 -3.15
N PHE A 369 9.31 8.42 -2.69
CA PHE A 369 10.31 7.55 -3.28
C PHE A 369 10.99 6.71 -2.20
N ARG A 370 11.36 5.49 -2.58
CA ARG A 370 12.32 4.68 -1.82
C ARG A 370 13.59 4.54 -2.63
N LYS A 371 14.75 4.73 -2.01
CA LYS A 371 16.04 4.56 -2.65
C LYS A 371 16.81 3.42 -2.03
N GLY A 372 17.54 2.69 -2.86
CA GLY A 372 18.35 1.57 -2.41
C GLY A 372 19.18 0.96 -3.51
N GLY A 373 19.46 -0.33 -3.37
CA GLY A 373 20.15 -1.15 -4.35
C GLY A 373 19.28 -1.53 -5.55
N LEU A 374 19.74 -2.49 -6.32
CA LEU A 374 19.08 -3.01 -7.51
C LEU A 374 17.70 -3.64 -7.20
N VAL A 375 17.57 -4.24 -6.03
CA VAL A 375 16.32 -4.68 -5.40
C VAL A 375 16.17 -3.89 -4.12
N LEU A 376 15.01 -3.24 -3.94
CA LEU A 376 14.70 -2.51 -2.72
C LEU A 376 14.34 -3.49 -1.61
N ASP A 377 14.83 -3.22 -0.42
CA ASP A 377 14.67 -4.03 0.78
C ASP A 377 14.29 -3.16 1.99
N ASN A 378 14.30 -3.73 3.19
CA ASN A 378 14.00 -3.03 4.43
C ASN A 378 15.06 -1.98 4.84
N TYR A 379 16.26 -2.01 4.24
CA TYR A 379 17.29 -0.97 4.43
C TYR A 379 17.15 0.22 3.47
N SER A 380 16.19 0.16 2.55
CA SER A 380 15.93 1.22 1.59
C SER A 380 15.39 2.47 2.29
N LYS A 381 15.96 3.63 1.95
CA LYS A 381 15.66 4.92 2.60
C LYS A 381 14.46 5.59 1.97
N PHE A 382 13.68 6.30 2.76
CA PHE A 382 12.65 7.18 2.24
C PHE A 382 13.23 8.48 1.67
N VAL A 383 12.72 8.92 0.53
CA VAL A 383 13.12 10.15 -0.16
C VAL A 383 11.86 10.91 -0.56
N GLY A 384 11.70 12.10 -0.03
CA GLY A 384 10.62 13.00 -0.45
C GLY A 384 10.90 13.62 -1.83
N HIS A 385 9.94 14.36 -2.33
CA HIS A 385 10.06 15.06 -3.60
C HIS A 385 9.70 16.54 -3.48
N ILE A 386 10.03 17.30 -4.52
CA ILE A 386 9.59 18.66 -4.73
C ILE A 386 9.24 18.84 -6.20
N ILE A 387 8.08 19.47 -6.49
CA ILE A 387 7.71 19.85 -7.83
C ILE A 387 8.53 21.09 -8.22
N LYS A 388 9.28 20.97 -9.30
CA LYS A 388 10.15 22.02 -9.79
C LYS A 388 10.29 21.90 -11.30
N ASP A 389 9.83 22.89 -12.03
CA ASP A 389 9.97 23.03 -13.49
C ASP A 389 11.40 23.42 -13.93
#